data_6116405d577e66ed75bb0fc8ab29683c
#
_entry.id   6116405d577e66ed75bb0fc8ab29683c
#
_cell.length_a   1.000
_cell.length_b   1.000
_cell.length_c   1.000
_cell.angle_alpha   90.00
_cell.angle_beta   90.00
_cell.angle_gamma   90.00
#
_symmetry.space_group_name_H-M   'P 1'
#
loop_
_entity.id
_entity.type
_entity.pdbx_description
1 polymer ?
#
loop_
_entity_poly.entity_id
_entity_poly.type
_entity_poly.pdbx_seq_one_letter_code
_entity_poly.pdbx_strand_id
1 'polypeptide(L)'
;MSDAMVKCTSVSFKYIKDSDGVKEEKYAVKDVNLSVKKGEFLVILGHNGSGKSTIAKHMNALVVPTEGTVIVDGLSTTDPNNVWNIRSKAGMVFQNPDNQLVATIVEEDVAFGPENLGVEPSEIRKRVDESLEKVGMSKYKKHAPHLLSGGQKQRIAIAGILAIQPECIIFDEPTAMLDPLGRKEVLKTIRDLNEKHGITIVLITHYMDEAAQADRIIVMDGGSVMMEGTPREIFPQVERMKNIGLDVPQVTELAYELKKAGININEKILNVDEMVNELCQLK
;
A
#
# COMPACT_ATOMS: atom_id res chain seq x y z
N MET A 1 -23.38 -5.58 9.96
CA MET A 1 -22.12 -4.86 10.28
C MET A 1 -21.47 -4.50 8.96
N SER A 2 -20.84 -3.33 8.83
CA SER A 2 -20.17 -2.93 7.57
C SER A 2 -19.00 -3.86 7.32
N ASP A 3 -18.95 -4.48 6.13
CA ASP A 3 -17.85 -5.34 5.68
C ASP A 3 -16.60 -4.53 5.27
N ALA A 4 -16.65 -3.22 5.47
CA ALA A 4 -15.58 -2.31 5.10
C ALA A 4 -14.59 -2.13 6.26
N MET A 5 -13.29 -2.39 6.00
CA MET A 5 -12.18 -2.07 6.88
C MET A 5 -11.93 -0.56 6.92
N VAL A 6 -11.95 0.10 5.76
CA VAL A 6 -11.82 1.55 5.64
C VAL A 6 -12.94 2.09 4.75
N LYS A 7 -13.53 3.22 5.13
CA LYS A 7 -14.51 3.94 4.31
C LYS A 7 -14.22 5.43 4.32
N CYS A 8 -13.94 5.98 3.14
CA CYS A 8 -13.81 7.41 2.89
C CYS A 8 -15.07 7.91 2.21
N THR A 9 -15.65 8.99 2.71
CA THR A 9 -16.87 9.61 2.16
C THR A 9 -16.63 11.09 1.96
N SER A 10 -16.65 11.55 0.71
CA SER A 10 -16.43 12.94 0.27
C SER A 10 -15.20 13.58 0.91
N VAL A 11 -14.11 12.83 1.00
CA VAL A 11 -12.88 13.28 1.66
C VAL A 11 -12.18 14.33 0.84
N SER A 12 -11.97 15.53 1.43
CA SER A 12 -11.13 16.58 0.88
C SER A 12 -10.08 17.00 1.91
N PHE A 13 -8.88 17.31 1.42
CA PHE A 13 -7.80 17.80 2.26
C PHE A 13 -6.93 18.82 1.54
N LYS A 14 -6.60 19.92 2.23
CA LYS A 14 -5.73 20.99 1.74
C LYS A 14 -4.46 21.06 2.58
N TYR A 15 -3.31 21.15 1.91
CA TYR A 15 -2.10 21.65 2.55
C TYR A 15 -2.10 23.19 2.50
N ILE A 16 -1.74 23.80 3.62
CA ILE A 16 -1.55 25.25 3.71
C ILE A 16 -0.04 25.49 3.72
N LYS A 17 0.45 26.16 2.68
CA LYS A 17 1.83 26.62 2.61
C LYS A 17 1.87 28.10 2.97
N ASP A 18 2.58 28.45 4.01
CA ASP A 18 2.84 29.84 4.37
C ASP A 18 4.22 30.24 3.79
N SER A 19 4.22 31.12 2.81
CA SER A 19 5.44 31.66 2.22
C SER A 19 5.37 33.20 2.34
N ASP A 20 6.22 33.79 3.17
CA ASP A 20 6.32 35.24 3.38
C ASP A 20 5.00 35.92 3.77
N GLY A 21 4.18 35.25 4.59
CA GLY A 21 2.88 35.76 5.06
C GLY A 21 1.73 35.60 4.05
N VAL A 22 1.99 34.99 2.89
CA VAL A 22 0.94 34.59 1.92
C VAL A 22 0.61 33.12 2.13
N LYS A 23 -0.63 32.87 2.56
CA LYS A 23 -1.16 31.49 2.70
C LYS A 23 -1.67 31.01 1.35
N GLU A 24 -0.98 30.02 0.80
CA GLU A 24 -1.43 29.31 -0.39
C GLU A 24 -2.07 27.97 0.03
N GLU A 25 -3.36 27.80 -0.28
CA GLU A 25 -4.07 26.56 -0.05
C GLU A 25 -4.09 25.72 -1.33
N LYS A 26 -3.61 24.48 -1.24
CA LYS A 26 -3.66 23.55 -2.37
C LYS A 26 -4.36 22.25 -1.96
N TYR A 27 -5.38 21.87 -2.69
CA TYR A 27 -6.02 20.57 -2.53
C TYR A 27 -5.01 19.46 -2.86
N ALA A 28 -4.80 18.55 -1.92
CA ALA A 28 -4.07 17.30 -2.13
C ALA A 28 -5.02 16.14 -2.39
N VAL A 29 -6.24 16.22 -1.83
CA VAL A 29 -7.33 15.27 -2.03
C VAL A 29 -8.61 16.08 -2.18
N LYS A 30 -9.48 15.71 -3.13
CA LYS A 30 -10.71 16.43 -3.44
C LYS A 30 -11.85 15.46 -3.70
N ASP A 31 -12.87 15.49 -2.83
CA ASP A 31 -14.11 14.70 -2.90
C ASP A 31 -13.87 13.21 -3.18
N VAL A 32 -12.93 12.61 -2.45
CA VAL A 32 -12.60 11.19 -2.62
C VAL A 32 -13.60 10.33 -1.87
N ASN A 33 -14.22 9.42 -2.63
CA ASN A 33 -15.10 8.38 -2.14
C ASN A 33 -14.45 7.03 -2.45
N LEU A 34 -14.11 6.24 -1.43
CA LEU A 34 -13.57 4.89 -1.58
C LEU A 34 -13.87 4.04 -0.35
N SER A 35 -13.85 2.74 -0.54
CA SER A 35 -13.95 1.78 0.57
C SER A 35 -12.94 0.66 0.37
N VAL A 36 -12.45 0.09 1.46
CA VAL A 36 -11.57 -1.10 1.47
C VAL A 36 -12.29 -2.19 2.24
N LYS A 37 -12.47 -3.35 1.65
CA LYS A 37 -13.10 -4.50 2.34
C LYS A 37 -12.10 -5.21 3.24
N LYS A 38 -12.58 -5.90 4.28
CA LYS A 38 -11.72 -6.75 5.11
C LYS A 38 -11.13 -7.88 4.28
N GLY A 39 -9.81 -8.11 4.42
CA GLY A 39 -9.06 -9.12 3.67
C GLY A 39 -8.78 -8.77 2.20
N GLU A 40 -9.20 -7.60 1.71
CA GLU A 40 -8.95 -7.16 0.34
C GLU A 40 -7.48 -6.74 0.14
N PHE A 41 -6.93 -7.06 -1.02
CA PHE A 41 -5.68 -6.45 -1.52
C PHE A 41 -6.01 -5.33 -2.49
N LEU A 42 -6.10 -4.11 -1.98
CA LEU A 42 -6.34 -2.89 -2.77
C LEU A 42 -5.01 -2.24 -3.16
N VAL A 43 -4.90 -1.85 -4.44
CA VAL A 43 -3.81 -0.98 -4.91
C VAL A 43 -4.33 0.41 -5.26
N ILE A 44 -3.61 1.43 -4.85
CA ILE A 44 -3.85 2.83 -5.25
C ILE A 44 -2.72 3.26 -6.19
N LEU A 45 -3.05 3.47 -7.45
CA LEU A 45 -2.16 3.97 -8.51
C LEU A 45 -2.32 5.46 -8.74
N GLY A 46 -1.28 6.11 -9.25
CA GLY A 46 -1.29 7.50 -9.69
C GLY A 46 0.14 8.03 -9.82
N HIS A 47 0.31 9.12 -10.55
CA HIS A 47 1.61 9.80 -10.64
C HIS A 47 1.97 10.53 -9.33
N ASN A 48 3.21 11.04 -9.22
CA ASN A 48 3.65 11.80 -8.05
C ASN A 48 2.80 13.06 -7.88
N GLY A 49 2.31 13.30 -6.65
CA GLY A 49 1.43 14.42 -6.35
C GLY A 49 -0.06 14.21 -6.64
N SER A 50 -0.49 13.02 -7.08
CA SER A 50 -1.91 12.70 -7.33
C SER A 50 -2.76 12.51 -6.06
N GLY A 51 -2.17 12.59 -4.84
CA GLY A 51 -2.90 12.51 -3.57
C GLY A 51 -2.86 11.15 -2.86
N LYS A 52 -2.22 10.12 -3.41
CA LYS A 52 -2.16 8.74 -2.86
C LYS A 52 -1.66 8.67 -1.42
N SER A 53 -0.48 9.20 -1.16
CA SER A 53 0.09 9.19 0.21
C SER A 53 -0.73 10.03 1.19
N THR A 54 -1.44 11.05 0.70
CA THR A 54 -2.33 11.85 1.54
C THR A 54 -3.57 11.06 1.93
N ILE A 55 -4.24 10.37 0.98
CA ILE A 55 -5.39 9.52 1.32
C ILE A 55 -4.99 8.35 2.21
N ALA A 56 -3.80 7.75 2.02
CA ALA A 56 -3.26 6.72 2.89
C ALA A 56 -3.08 7.21 4.34
N LYS A 57 -2.54 8.39 4.53
CA LYS A 57 -2.37 9.01 5.85
C LYS A 57 -3.71 9.27 6.56
N HIS A 58 -4.79 9.52 5.82
CA HIS A 58 -6.13 9.61 6.40
C HIS A 58 -6.63 8.25 6.92
N MET A 59 -6.30 7.15 6.22
CA MET A 59 -6.70 5.79 6.62
C MET A 59 -6.03 5.31 7.91
N ASN A 60 -4.92 5.94 8.33
CA ASN A 60 -4.23 5.64 9.58
C ASN A 60 -4.39 6.77 10.63
N ALA A 61 -5.27 7.74 10.40
CA ALA A 61 -5.45 8.92 11.25
C ALA A 61 -4.14 9.69 11.54
N LEU A 62 -3.17 9.69 10.61
CA LEU A 62 -2.00 10.58 10.66
C LEU A 62 -2.37 12.00 10.25
N VAL A 63 -3.37 12.12 9.39
CA VAL A 63 -3.94 13.39 8.93
C VAL A 63 -5.45 13.29 9.03
N VAL A 64 -6.09 14.36 9.48
CA VAL A 64 -7.56 14.45 9.57
C VAL A 64 -8.08 15.20 8.33
N PRO A 65 -9.15 14.73 7.66
CA PRO A 65 -9.69 15.42 6.49
C PRO A 65 -10.20 16.82 6.83
N THR A 66 -10.06 17.76 5.88
CA THR A 66 -10.64 19.11 5.99
C THR A 66 -12.15 19.05 5.83
N GLU A 67 -12.63 18.17 4.94
CA GLU A 67 -14.06 17.92 4.67
C GLU A 67 -14.27 16.42 4.44
N GLY A 68 -15.48 15.96 4.72
CA GLY A 68 -15.85 14.56 4.61
C GLY A 68 -15.47 13.74 5.83
N THR A 69 -15.52 12.42 5.71
CA THR A 69 -15.29 11.50 6.83
C THR A 69 -14.45 10.29 6.40
N VAL A 70 -13.59 9.83 7.31
CA VAL A 70 -12.88 8.56 7.18
C VAL A 70 -13.19 7.70 8.39
N ILE A 71 -13.72 6.51 8.14
CA ILE A 71 -14.06 5.51 9.17
C ILE A 71 -13.13 4.30 8.96
N VAL A 72 -12.50 3.86 10.02
CA VAL A 72 -11.60 2.69 10.04
C VAL A 72 -12.15 1.69 11.04
N ASP A 73 -12.58 0.53 10.57
CA ASP A 73 -13.24 -0.52 11.38
C ASP A 73 -14.31 0.05 12.34
N GLY A 74 -15.17 0.92 11.82
CA GLY A 74 -16.25 1.58 12.59
C GLY A 74 -15.82 2.80 13.41
N LEU A 75 -14.53 3.14 13.47
CA LEU A 75 -13.99 4.26 14.26
C LEU A 75 -13.75 5.48 13.37
N SER A 76 -14.24 6.66 13.77
CA SER A 76 -13.99 7.92 13.05
C SER A 76 -12.58 8.44 13.32
N THR A 77 -11.86 8.82 12.26
CA THR A 77 -10.53 9.44 12.35
C THR A 77 -10.57 10.89 12.85
N THR A 78 -11.75 11.51 12.87
CA THR A 78 -11.94 12.87 13.39
C THR A 78 -12.10 12.92 14.91
N ASP A 79 -12.33 11.78 15.57
CA ASP A 79 -12.37 11.69 17.03
C ASP A 79 -10.95 11.38 17.57
N PRO A 80 -10.33 12.32 18.31
CA PRO A 80 -8.99 12.13 18.88
C PRO A 80 -8.88 10.89 19.80
N ASN A 81 -9.97 10.47 20.44
CA ASN A 81 -9.97 9.32 21.33
C ASN A 81 -9.80 7.99 20.57
N ASN A 82 -10.09 7.98 19.28
CA ASN A 82 -9.99 6.79 18.43
C ASN A 82 -8.59 6.58 17.83
N VAL A 83 -7.72 7.58 17.87
CA VAL A 83 -6.44 7.58 17.12
C VAL A 83 -5.58 6.35 17.44
N TRP A 84 -5.43 6.00 18.73
CA TRP A 84 -4.66 4.82 19.14
C TRP A 84 -5.29 3.52 18.67
N ASN A 85 -6.60 3.39 18.79
CA ASN A 85 -7.34 2.21 18.33
C ASN A 85 -7.27 2.06 16.81
N ILE A 86 -7.35 3.17 16.07
CA ILE A 86 -7.22 3.17 14.61
C ILE A 86 -5.81 2.72 14.20
N ARG A 87 -4.76 3.30 14.81
CA ARG A 87 -3.37 2.97 14.48
C ARG A 87 -2.98 1.54 14.85
N SER A 88 -3.58 0.97 15.88
CA SER A 88 -3.39 -0.45 16.22
C SER A 88 -4.08 -1.39 15.23
N LYS A 89 -5.20 -0.96 14.62
CA LYS A 89 -5.95 -1.77 13.63
C LYS A 89 -5.44 -1.59 12.21
N ALA A 90 -5.03 -0.37 11.83
CA ALA A 90 -4.54 -0.02 10.51
C ALA A 90 -3.11 0.52 10.62
N GLY A 91 -2.13 -0.38 10.56
CA GLY A 91 -0.71 -0.04 10.59
C GLY A 91 -0.26 0.61 9.28
N MET A 92 0.80 1.44 9.32
CA MET A 92 1.34 2.07 8.13
C MET A 92 2.84 1.82 7.99
N VAL A 93 3.27 1.41 6.80
CA VAL A 93 4.67 1.22 6.40
C VAL A 93 5.00 2.28 5.36
N PHE A 94 6.06 3.06 5.61
CA PHE A 94 6.47 4.17 4.75
C PHE A 94 7.52 3.76 3.71
N GLN A 95 7.76 4.63 2.75
CA GLN A 95 8.67 4.43 1.63
C GLN A 95 10.12 4.16 2.06
N ASN A 96 10.62 4.90 3.04
CA ASN A 96 12.00 4.77 3.51
C ASN A 96 12.08 4.05 4.85
N PRO A 97 12.60 2.80 4.90
CA PRO A 97 12.72 2.05 6.15
C PRO A 97 13.69 2.68 7.15
N ASP A 98 14.70 3.42 6.71
CA ASP A 98 15.66 4.07 7.63
C ASP A 98 14.98 5.15 8.49
N ASN A 99 13.86 5.71 8.06
CA ASN A 99 13.08 6.66 8.84
C ASN A 99 12.12 5.99 9.84
N GLN A 100 11.97 4.67 9.77
CA GLN A 100 11.06 3.90 10.62
C GLN A 100 11.78 3.13 11.70
N LEU A 101 12.98 2.62 11.40
CA LEU A 101 13.78 1.82 12.32
C LEU A 101 14.50 2.76 13.29
N VAL A 102 14.18 2.62 14.59
CA VAL A 102 14.66 3.54 15.64
C VAL A 102 15.60 2.86 16.63
N ALA A 103 15.53 1.53 16.79
CA ALA A 103 16.36 0.79 17.73
C ALA A 103 17.71 0.36 17.12
N THR A 104 18.64 0.02 18.00
CA THR A 104 19.98 -0.44 17.62
C THR A 104 20.04 -1.93 17.31
N ILE A 105 19.03 -2.70 17.72
CA ILE A 105 18.88 -4.14 17.53
C ILE A 105 17.50 -4.43 16.95
N VAL A 106 17.43 -5.34 15.97
CA VAL A 106 16.20 -5.69 15.25
C VAL A 106 15.04 -6.10 16.17
N GLU A 107 15.29 -6.98 17.16
CA GLU A 107 14.21 -7.43 18.04
C GLU A 107 13.65 -6.32 18.94
N GLU A 108 14.47 -5.35 19.31
CA GLU A 108 14.04 -4.18 20.08
C GLU A 108 13.18 -3.25 19.24
N ASP A 109 13.54 -3.08 17.96
CA ASP A 109 12.75 -2.29 17.02
C ASP A 109 11.36 -2.91 16.78
N VAL A 110 11.30 -4.21 16.60
CA VAL A 110 10.02 -4.92 16.42
C VAL A 110 9.19 -4.92 17.72
N ALA A 111 9.82 -4.90 18.90
CA ALA A 111 9.14 -4.83 20.18
C ALA A 111 8.55 -3.43 20.48
N PHE A 112 9.07 -2.38 19.86
CA PHE A 112 8.72 -0.98 20.14
C PHE A 112 7.20 -0.70 20.05
N GLY A 113 6.52 -1.25 19.02
CA GLY A 113 5.08 -1.08 18.86
C GLY A 113 4.25 -1.69 20.01
N PRO A 114 4.41 -2.99 20.28
CA PRO A 114 3.72 -3.65 21.40
C PRO A 114 4.05 -3.05 22.78
N GLU A 115 5.29 -2.60 23.02
CA GLU A 115 5.68 -1.93 24.26
C GLU A 115 4.88 -0.63 24.46
N ASN A 116 4.75 0.19 23.43
CA ASN A 116 3.95 1.42 23.48
C ASN A 116 2.46 1.16 23.70
N LEU A 117 1.97 -0.03 23.33
CA LEU A 117 0.59 -0.46 23.59
C LEU A 117 0.41 -1.09 24.99
N GLY A 118 1.47 -1.19 25.80
CA GLY A 118 1.42 -1.76 27.13
C GLY A 118 1.17 -3.28 27.15
N VAL A 119 1.60 -4.00 26.11
CA VAL A 119 1.49 -5.46 26.02
C VAL A 119 2.44 -6.09 27.05
N GLU A 120 2.00 -7.19 27.68
CA GLU A 120 2.81 -7.94 28.67
C GLU A 120 4.14 -8.45 28.07
N PRO A 121 5.29 -8.36 28.79
CA PRO A 121 6.60 -8.69 28.25
C PRO A 121 6.73 -10.10 27.65
N SER A 122 6.05 -11.09 28.22
CA SER A 122 6.03 -12.47 27.71
C SER A 122 5.33 -12.57 26.35
N GLU A 123 4.25 -11.83 26.17
CA GLU A 123 3.50 -11.75 24.93
C GLU A 123 4.26 -10.93 23.87
N ILE A 124 4.95 -9.84 24.26
CA ILE A 124 5.81 -9.06 23.36
C ILE A 124 6.85 -9.98 22.71
N ARG A 125 7.57 -10.78 23.51
CA ARG A 125 8.59 -11.70 22.98
C ARG A 125 8.01 -12.67 21.94
N LYS A 126 6.86 -13.24 22.22
CA LYS A 126 6.15 -14.13 21.29
C LYS A 126 5.78 -13.41 19.99
N ARG A 127 5.19 -12.20 20.08
CA ARG A 127 4.80 -11.42 18.92
C ARG A 127 6.00 -11.00 18.06
N VAL A 128 7.12 -10.65 18.68
CA VAL A 128 8.39 -10.36 18.00
C VAL A 128 8.87 -11.57 17.20
N ASP A 129 8.93 -12.75 17.83
CA ASP A 129 9.40 -13.97 17.19
C ASP A 129 8.48 -14.37 16.01
N GLU A 130 7.17 -14.38 16.21
CA GLU A 130 6.18 -14.68 15.16
C GLU A 130 6.21 -13.67 14.00
N SER A 131 6.39 -12.38 14.31
CA SER A 131 6.45 -11.34 13.27
C SER A 131 7.70 -11.45 12.42
N LEU A 132 8.85 -11.69 13.05
CA LEU A 132 10.11 -11.92 12.34
C LEU A 132 10.07 -13.21 11.49
N GLU A 133 9.40 -14.25 11.96
CA GLU A 133 9.20 -15.48 11.20
C GLU A 133 8.34 -15.22 9.94
N LYS A 134 7.20 -14.54 10.09
CA LYS A 134 6.29 -14.21 8.97
C LYS A 134 6.97 -13.44 7.84
N VAL A 135 7.93 -12.57 8.17
CA VAL A 135 8.69 -11.81 7.17
C VAL A 135 10.02 -12.47 6.77
N GLY A 136 10.34 -13.67 7.30
CA GLY A 136 11.57 -14.43 6.99
C GLY A 136 12.85 -13.80 7.55
N MET A 137 12.75 -13.07 8.68
CA MET A 137 13.87 -12.32 9.26
C MET A 137 14.35 -12.83 10.61
N SER A 138 13.90 -14.00 11.09
CA SER A 138 14.24 -14.57 12.41
C SER A 138 15.74 -14.65 12.68
N LYS A 139 16.55 -15.00 11.67
CA LYS A 139 18.01 -15.09 11.79
C LYS A 139 18.72 -13.76 12.04
N TYR A 140 18.04 -12.63 11.77
CA TYR A 140 18.59 -11.30 11.94
C TYR A 140 18.17 -10.65 13.26
N LYS A 141 17.44 -11.34 14.12
CA LYS A 141 16.85 -10.86 15.38
C LYS A 141 17.82 -10.04 16.23
N LYS A 142 19.09 -10.50 16.33
CA LYS A 142 20.15 -9.86 17.13
C LYS A 142 21.07 -8.94 16.33
N HIS A 143 20.76 -8.69 15.06
CA HIS A 143 21.58 -7.82 14.20
C HIS A 143 21.21 -6.35 14.42
N ALA A 144 22.17 -5.47 14.11
CA ALA A 144 21.92 -4.05 14.02
C ALA A 144 21.27 -3.71 12.66
N PRO A 145 20.18 -2.92 12.62
CA PRO A 145 19.49 -2.57 11.37
C PRO A 145 20.38 -1.95 10.30
N HIS A 146 21.39 -1.17 10.67
CA HIS A 146 22.28 -0.51 9.71
C HIS A 146 23.16 -1.51 8.90
N LEU A 147 23.29 -2.76 9.35
CA LEU A 147 24.02 -3.83 8.66
C LEU A 147 23.17 -4.58 7.64
N LEU A 148 21.88 -4.25 7.51
CA LEU A 148 20.93 -4.94 6.66
C LEU A 148 20.78 -4.22 5.31
N SER A 149 20.45 -5.00 4.26
CA SER A 149 20.06 -4.42 2.96
C SER A 149 18.73 -3.67 3.05
N GLY A 150 18.44 -2.80 2.07
CA GLY A 150 17.17 -2.05 2.03
C GLY A 150 15.93 -2.96 2.11
N GLY A 151 15.90 -4.05 1.33
CA GLY A 151 14.80 -5.02 1.39
C GLY A 151 14.67 -5.74 2.72
N GLN A 152 15.80 -6.03 3.40
CA GLN A 152 15.80 -6.59 4.75
C GLN A 152 15.26 -5.59 5.77
N LYS A 153 15.71 -4.32 5.73
CA LYS A 153 15.20 -3.24 6.58
C LYS A 153 13.71 -3.05 6.40
N GLN A 154 13.23 -3.05 5.15
CA GLN A 154 11.80 -2.92 4.87
C GLN A 154 10.99 -4.07 5.48
N ARG A 155 11.48 -5.31 5.41
CA ARG A 155 10.82 -6.45 6.06
C ARG A 155 10.85 -6.35 7.58
N ILE A 156 11.89 -5.79 8.19
CA ILE A 156 11.90 -5.49 9.63
C ILE A 156 10.86 -4.44 9.99
N ALA A 157 10.75 -3.35 9.21
CA ALA A 157 9.72 -2.35 9.40
C ALA A 157 8.30 -2.97 9.31
N ILE A 158 8.08 -3.90 8.37
CA ILE A 158 6.84 -4.68 8.28
C ILE A 158 6.64 -5.53 9.55
N ALA A 159 7.68 -6.21 10.05
CA ALA A 159 7.60 -7.01 11.28
C ALA A 159 7.22 -6.16 12.49
N GLY A 160 7.74 -4.93 12.62
CA GLY A 160 7.36 -3.98 13.67
C GLY A 160 5.88 -3.63 13.66
N ILE A 161 5.30 -3.44 12.47
CA ILE A 161 3.85 -3.24 12.32
C ILE A 161 3.08 -4.52 12.62
N LEU A 162 3.55 -5.69 12.18
CA LEU A 162 2.89 -6.98 12.44
C LEU A 162 2.84 -7.34 13.93
N ALA A 163 3.84 -6.94 14.71
CA ALA A 163 3.89 -7.19 16.16
C ALA A 163 2.76 -6.49 16.92
N ILE A 164 2.17 -5.44 16.36
CA ILE A 164 0.97 -4.77 16.86
C ILE A 164 -0.30 -5.61 16.61
N GLN A 165 -0.24 -6.59 15.70
CA GLN A 165 -1.35 -7.45 15.24
C GLN A 165 -2.47 -6.67 14.54
N PRO A 166 -2.18 -5.87 13.50
CA PRO A 166 -3.18 -5.08 12.80
C PRO A 166 -4.09 -5.95 11.93
N GLU A 167 -5.33 -5.46 11.68
CA GLU A 167 -6.27 -6.03 10.71
C GLU A 167 -6.03 -5.53 9.28
N CYS A 168 -5.34 -4.38 9.16
CA CYS A 168 -5.02 -3.74 7.89
C CYS A 168 -3.59 -3.18 7.93
N ILE A 169 -2.86 -3.29 6.81
CA ILE A 169 -1.57 -2.61 6.64
C ILE A 169 -1.62 -1.76 5.39
N ILE A 170 -1.26 -0.49 5.56
CA ILE A 170 -1.15 0.48 4.49
C ILE A 170 0.32 0.64 4.14
N PHE A 171 0.68 0.41 2.90
CA PHE A 171 2.04 0.51 2.37
C PHE A 171 2.14 1.74 1.46
N ASP A 172 2.94 2.72 1.84
CA ASP A 172 3.17 3.91 1.03
C ASP A 172 4.49 3.77 0.26
N GLU A 173 4.41 3.28 -0.98
CA GLU A 173 5.54 3.02 -1.89
C GLU A 173 6.68 2.18 -1.27
N PRO A 174 6.41 1.03 -0.65
CA PRO A 174 7.36 0.28 0.18
C PRO A 174 8.55 -0.28 -0.60
N THR A 175 8.50 -0.26 -1.92
CA THR A 175 9.49 -0.88 -2.81
C THR A 175 10.28 0.13 -3.64
N ALA A 176 9.92 1.42 -3.59
CA ALA A 176 10.47 2.45 -4.47
C ALA A 176 12.00 2.67 -4.31
N MET A 177 12.55 2.37 -3.13
CA MET A 177 13.98 2.57 -2.83
C MET A 177 14.79 1.26 -2.83
N LEU A 178 14.20 0.17 -3.35
CA LEU A 178 14.80 -1.16 -3.29
C LEU A 178 15.37 -1.61 -4.64
N ASP A 179 16.41 -2.41 -4.58
CA ASP A 179 16.90 -3.16 -5.72
C ASP A 179 15.87 -4.21 -6.19
N PRO A 180 15.97 -4.74 -7.42
CA PRO A 180 14.97 -5.67 -7.96
C PRO A 180 14.75 -6.92 -7.11
N LEU A 181 15.78 -7.44 -6.45
CA LEU A 181 15.66 -8.61 -5.57
C LEU A 181 14.92 -8.26 -4.29
N GLY A 182 15.32 -7.18 -3.61
CA GLY A 182 14.65 -6.69 -2.40
C GLY A 182 13.18 -6.35 -2.65
N ARG A 183 12.87 -5.71 -3.81
CA ARG A 183 11.51 -5.44 -4.24
C ARG A 183 10.68 -6.72 -4.34
N LYS A 184 11.19 -7.75 -5.04
CA LYS A 184 10.50 -9.04 -5.20
C LYS A 184 10.24 -9.72 -3.85
N GLU A 185 11.20 -9.69 -2.92
CA GLU A 185 11.08 -10.28 -1.59
C GLU A 185 10.06 -9.55 -0.72
N VAL A 186 10.03 -8.20 -0.76
CA VAL A 186 9.04 -7.40 -0.03
C VAL A 186 7.64 -7.62 -0.57
N LEU A 187 7.45 -7.61 -1.89
CA LEU A 187 6.15 -7.88 -2.52
C LEU A 187 5.63 -9.28 -2.18
N LYS A 188 6.52 -10.28 -2.22
CA LYS A 188 6.15 -11.63 -1.79
C LYS A 188 5.68 -11.64 -0.33
N THR A 189 6.38 -10.92 0.55
CA THR A 189 5.98 -10.81 1.96
C THR A 189 4.59 -10.16 2.08
N ILE A 190 4.34 -9.04 1.40
CA ILE A 190 3.03 -8.35 1.40
C ILE A 190 1.91 -9.29 0.93
N ARG A 191 2.16 -10.05 -0.13
CA ARG A 191 1.21 -11.01 -0.68
C ARG A 191 0.93 -12.16 0.29
N ASP A 192 1.99 -12.73 0.88
CA ASP A 192 1.86 -13.79 1.89
C ASP A 192 1.04 -13.32 3.10
N LEU A 193 1.18 -12.07 3.53
CA LEU A 193 0.38 -11.48 4.61
C LEU A 193 -1.11 -11.41 4.27
N ASN A 194 -1.45 -11.06 3.04
CA ASN A 194 -2.84 -11.05 2.59
C ASN A 194 -3.38 -12.48 2.42
N GLU A 195 -2.76 -13.31 1.56
CA GLU A 195 -3.28 -14.61 1.16
C GLU A 195 -3.28 -15.65 2.29
N LYS A 196 -2.20 -15.68 3.13
CA LYS A 196 -2.04 -16.70 4.18
C LYS A 196 -2.53 -16.26 5.55
N HIS A 197 -2.54 -14.95 5.81
CA HIS A 197 -2.89 -14.41 7.13
C HIS A 197 -4.17 -13.57 7.11
N GLY A 198 -4.79 -13.34 5.95
CA GLY A 198 -6.06 -12.62 5.81
C GLY A 198 -5.98 -11.14 6.16
N ILE A 199 -4.79 -10.55 6.21
CA ILE A 199 -4.60 -9.14 6.52
C ILE A 199 -5.06 -8.30 5.33
N THR A 200 -5.86 -7.26 5.59
CA THR A 200 -6.25 -6.28 4.58
C THR A 200 -5.03 -5.48 4.14
N ILE A 201 -4.80 -5.35 2.85
CA ILE A 201 -3.66 -4.62 2.29
C ILE A 201 -4.15 -3.41 1.49
N VAL A 202 -3.58 -2.25 1.76
CA VAL A 202 -3.66 -1.07 0.89
C VAL A 202 -2.24 -0.76 0.44
N LEU A 203 -1.95 -0.98 -0.83
CA LEU A 203 -0.62 -0.74 -1.41
C LEU A 203 -0.66 0.49 -2.32
N ILE A 204 0.12 1.51 -1.98
CA ILE A 204 0.40 2.62 -2.88
C ILE A 204 1.65 2.28 -3.68
N THR A 205 1.54 2.35 -4.98
CA THR A 205 2.67 2.11 -5.88
C THR A 205 2.50 2.87 -7.20
N HIS A 206 3.59 3.03 -7.92
CA HIS A 206 3.59 3.48 -9.32
C HIS A 206 4.08 2.37 -10.28
N TYR A 207 4.25 1.16 -9.78
CA TYR A 207 4.67 0.00 -10.56
C TYR A 207 3.45 -0.84 -10.99
N MET A 208 3.28 -1.02 -12.29
CA MET A 208 2.13 -1.70 -12.86
C MET A 208 2.12 -3.22 -12.58
N ASP A 209 3.28 -3.84 -12.51
CA ASP A 209 3.44 -5.26 -12.17
C ASP A 209 3.07 -5.58 -10.71
N GLU A 210 3.23 -4.61 -9.79
CA GLU A 210 2.72 -4.73 -8.43
C GLU A 210 1.20 -4.64 -8.41
N ALA A 211 0.64 -3.67 -9.13
CA ALA A 211 -0.79 -3.46 -9.19
C ALA A 211 -1.54 -4.57 -9.93
N ALA A 212 -0.89 -5.25 -10.87
CA ALA A 212 -1.46 -6.39 -11.58
C ALA A 212 -1.80 -7.59 -10.65
N GLN A 213 -1.28 -7.59 -9.42
CA GLN A 213 -1.49 -8.64 -8.43
C GLN A 213 -2.64 -8.34 -7.45
N ALA A 214 -3.26 -7.17 -7.54
CA ALA A 214 -4.32 -6.72 -6.63
C ALA A 214 -5.68 -7.36 -6.95
N ASP A 215 -6.56 -7.42 -5.96
CA ASP A 215 -7.97 -7.72 -6.19
C ASP A 215 -8.67 -6.55 -6.90
N ARG A 216 -8.31 -5.31 -6.53
CA ARG A 216 -8.88 -4.09 -7.07
C ARG A 216 -7.85 -2.98 -7.10
N ILE A 217 -8.00 -2.11 -8.10
CA ILE A 217 -7.17 -0.93 -8.33
C ILE A 217 -8.05 0.32 -8.24
N ILE A 218 -7.55 1.34 -7.57
CA ILE A 218 -8.05 2.70 -7.63
C ILE A 218 -6.97 3.55 -8.30
N VAL A 219 -7.33 4.27 -9.34
CA VAL A 219 -6.43 5.20 -10.04
C VAL A 219 -6.77 6.62 -9.62
N MET A 220 -5.78 7.34 -9.10
CA MET A 220 -5.92 8.73 -8.66
C MET A 220 -5.14 9.67 -9.57
N ASP A 221 -5.77 10.79 -9.89
CA ASP A 221 -5.14 11.93 -10.55
C ASP A 221 -5.72 13.25 -10.02
N GLY A 222 -4.87 14.29 -9.90
CA GLY A 222 -5.29 15.62 -9.44
C GLY A 222 -6.03 15.63 -8.09
N GLY A 223 -5.76 14.67 -7.21
CA GLY A 223 -6.41 14.53 -5.90
C GLY A 223 -7.75 13.81 -5.90
N SER A 224 -8.22 13.29 -7.03
CA SER A 224 -9.52 12.63 -7.19
C SER A 224 -9.37 11.21 -7.73
N VAL A 225 -10.41 10.38 -7.50
CA VAL A 225 -10.49 9.03 -8.09
C VAL A 225 -10.95 9.14 -9.53
N MET A 226 -10.14 8.63 -10.46
CA MET A 226 -10.40 8.67 -11.91
C MET A 226 -10.97 7.36 -12.43
N MET A 227 -10.50 6.23 -11.90
CA MET A 227 -10.94 4.88 -12.29
C MET A 227 -10.89 3.95 -11.08
N GLU A 228 -11.76 2.95 -11.08
CA GLU A 228 -11.81 1.89 -10.09
C GLU A 228 -12.25 0.60 -10.78
N GLY A 229 -11.62 -0.52 -10.46
CA GLY A 229 -11.94 -1.84 -11.03
C GLY A 229 -10.87 -2.87 -10.74
N THR A 230 -11.04 -4.07 -11.24
CA THR A 230 -10.02 -5.11 -11.22
C THR A 230 -8.86 -4.76 -12.16
N PRO A 231 -7.66 -5.33 -11.97
CA PRO A 231 -6.55 -5.15 -12.93
C PRO A 231 -6.94 -5.45 -14.38
N ARG A 232 -7.78 -6.47 -14.59
CA ARG A 232 -8.26 -6.86 -15.93
C ARG A 232 -9.30 -5.93 -16.54
N GLU A 233 -9.87 -5.02 -15.75
CA GLU A 233 -10.77 -3.96 -16.22
C GLU A 233 -10.03 -2.64 -16.44
N ILE A 234 -9.01 -2.35 -15.64
CA ILE A 234 -8.28 -1.08 -15.68
C ILE A 234 -7.19 -1.10 -16.77
N PHE A 235 -6.28 -2.08 -16.77
CA PHE A 235 -5.11 -2.05 -17.65
C PHE A 235 -5.40 -2.15 -19.15
N PRO A 236 -6.47 -2.83 -19.63
CA PRO A 236 -6.82 -2.77 -21.06
C PRO A 236 -7.23 -1.38 -21.55
N GLN A 237 -7.50 -0.41 -20.66
CA GLN A 237 -7.79 0.98 -21.00
C GLN A 237 -6.49 1.77 -21.26
N VAL A 238 -5.59 1.25 -22.11
CA VAL A 238 -4.22 1.74 -22.32
C VAL A 238 -4.15 3.23 -22.61
N GLU A 239 -4.96 3.72 -23.56
CA GLU A 239 -4.98 5.14 -23.92
C GLU A 239 -5.43 6.04 -22.75
N ARG A 240 -6.42 5.59 -21.97
CA ARG A 240 -6.92 6.32 -20.82
C ARG A 240 -5.87 6.40 -19.72
N MET A 241 -5.13 5.31 -19.47
CA MET A 241 -4.01 5.28 -18.53
C MET A 241 -2.90 6.24 -18.98
N LYS A 242 -2.50 6.19 -20.26
CA LYS A 242 -1.47 7.07 -20.81
C LYS A 242 -1.87 8.56 -20.78
N ASN A 243 -3.15 8.87 -21.00
CA ASN A 243 -3.65 10.26 -20.96
C ASN A 243 -3.54 10.89 -19.56
N ILE A 244 -3.53 10.11 -18.49
CA ILE A 244 -3.32 10.57 -17.12
C ILE A 244 -1.86 10.37 -16.64
N GLY A 245 -0.93 10.12 -17.58
CA GLY A 245 0.50 9.98 -17.30
C GLY A 245 0.89 8.69 -16.60
N LEU A 246 0.09 7.62 -16.72
CA LEU A 246 0.39 6.30 -16.20
C LEU A 246 0.63 5.30 -17.33
N ASP A 247 1.49 4.31 -17.07
CA ASP A 247 1.68 3.17 -17.95
C ASP A 247 0.71 2.03 -17.62
N VAL A 248 0.83 0.95 -18.38
CA VAL A 248 0.20 -0.34 -18.14
C VAL A 248 1.28 -1.44 -18.10
N PRO A 249 1.00 -2.68 -17.63
CA PRO A 249 1.96 -3.77 -17.74
C PRO A 249 2.43 -3.93 -19.18
N GLN A 250 3.74 -4.12 -19.39
CA GLN A 250 4.36 -4.22 -20.73
C GLN A 250 3.65 -5.26 -21.62
N VAL A 251 3.24 -6.39 -21.03
CA VAL A 251 2.53 -7.45 -21.76
C VAL A 251 1.13 -7.03 -22.17
N THR A 252 0.45 -6.20 -21.37
CA THR A 252 -0.87 -5.62 -21.72
C THR A 252 -0.73 -4.62 -22.85
N GLU A 253 0.31 -3.77 -22.80
CA GLU A 253 0.63 -2.84 -23.89
C GLU A 253 0.95 -3.58 -25.19
N LEU A 254 1.77 -4.63 -25.11
CA LEU A 254 2.07 -5.49 -26.27
C LEU A 254 0.80 -6.12 -26.85
N ALA A 255 -0.10 -6.66 -26.00
CA ALA A 255 -1.37 -7.22 -26.47
C ALA A 255 -2.23 -6.16 -27.17
N TYR A 256 -2.30 -4.95 -26.61
CA TYR A 256 -3.00 -3.82 -27.22
C TYR A 256 -2.44 -3.46 -28.60
N GLU A 257 -1.12 -3.34 -28.76
CA GLU A 257 -0.48 -3.01 -30.04
C GLU A 257 -0.63 -4.14 -31.07
N LEU A 258 -0.51 -5.40 -30.67
CA LEU A 258 -0.77 -6.54 -31.55
C LEU A 258 -2.21 -6.55 -32.05
N LYS A 259 -3.18 -6.29 -31.20
CA LYS A 259 -4.58 -6.19 -31.60
C LYS A 259 -4.83 -5.05 -32.56
N LYS A 260 -4.23 -3.88 -32.32
CA LYS A 260 -4.29 -2.73 -33.19
C LYS A 260 -3.68 -3.02 -34.58
N ALA A 261 -2.67 -3.90 -34.64
CA ALA A 261 -2.08 -4.42 -35.88
C ALA A 261 -2.94 -5.50 -36.57
N GLY A 262 -4.11 -5.84 -36.04
CA GLY A 262 -5.04 -6.81 -36.62
C GLY A 262 -4.86 -8.25 -36.16
N ILE A 263 -3.99 -8.50 -35.18
CA ILE A 263 -3.82 -9.83 -34.58
C ILE A 263 -4.92 -10.07 -33.56
N ASN A 264 -5.60 -11.21 -33.66
CA ASN A 264 -6.64 -11.57 -32.69
C ASN A 264 -6.03 -12.11 -31.41
N ILE A 265 -5.83 -11.22 -30.43
CA ILE A 265 -5.21 -11.53 -29.13
C ILE A 265 -6.06 -10.96 -27.97
N ASN A 266 -5.99 -11.62 -26.82
CA ASN A 266 -6.67 -11.17 -25.61
C ASN A 266 -5.94 -9.93 -25.01
N GLU A 267 -6.63 -8.80 -24.86
CA GLU A 267 -6.07 -7.56 -24.27
C GLU A 267 -6.01 -7.58 -22.73
N LYS A 268 -6.62 -8.58 -22.08
CA LYS A 268 -6.68 -8.66 -20.61
C LYS A 268 -5.50 -9.42 -19.99
N ILE A 269 -4.40 -9.53 -20.73
CA ILE A 269 -3.16 -10.17 -20.29
C ILE A 269 -2.45 -9.27 -19.28
N LEU A 270 -2.01 -9.84 -18.15
CA LEU A 270 -1.39 -9.09 -17.06
C LEU A 270 0.06 -9.52 -16.76
N ASN A 271 0.48 -10.69 -17.23
CA ASN A 271 1.81 -11.23 -16.94
C ASN A 271 2.42 -11.95 -18.16
N VAL A 272 3.72 -12.21 -18.08
CA VAL A 272 4.49 -12.82 -19.17
C VAL A 272 3.99 -14.22 -19.49
N ASP A 273 3.65 -15.04 -18.50
CA ASP A 273 3.20 -16.40 -18.70
C ASP A 273 1.88 -16.45 -19.48
N GLU A 274 0.96 -15.55 -19.18
CA GLU A 274 -0.29 -15.38 -19.94
C GLU A 274 0.00 -14.97 -21.38
N MET A 275 0.94 -14.04 -21.61
CA MET A 275 1.31 -13.60 -22.96
C MET A 275 1.95 -14.75 -23.76
N VAL A 276 2.86 -15.51 -23.18
CA VAL A 276 3.47 -16.67 -23.83
C VAL A 276 2.41 -17.70 -24.23
N ASN A 277 1.49 -18.02 -23.32
CA ASN A 277 0.42 -18.95 -23.61
C ASN A 277 -0.49 -18.48 -24.75
N GLU A 278 -0.82 -17.20 -24.80
CA GLU A 278 -1.64 -16.61 -25.84
C GLU A 278 -0.93 -16.63 -27.20
N LEU A 279 0.36 -16.19 -27.24
CA LEU A 279 1.15 -16.20 -28.48
C LEU A 279 1.34 -17.61 -29.04
N CYS A 280 1.55 -18.62 -28.21
CA CYS A 280 1.67 -20.01 -28.66
C CYS A 280 0.37 -20.58 -29.27
N GLN A 281 -0.79 -19.98 -28.99
CA GLN A 281 -2.07 -20.36 -29.54
C GLN A 281 -2.40 -19.64 -30.85
N LEU A 282 -1.70 -18.55 -31.19
CA LEU A 282 -1.84 -17.87 -32.46
C LEU A 282 -1.30 -18.80 -33.58
N LYS A 283 -2.18 -19.26 -34.46
CA LYS A 283 -1.85 -20.07 -35.65
C LYS A 283 -1.78 -19.20 -36.89
#